data_7bdab2cb27e3d2fefae6f25802663f3b
#
_entry.id   7bdab2cb27e3d2fefae6f25802663f3b
#
_cell.length_a   1.000
_cell.length_b   1.000
_cell.length_c   1.000
_cell.angle_alpha   90.00
_cell.angle_beta   90.00
_cell.angle_gamma   90.00
#
_symmetry.space_group_name_H-M   'P 1'
#
loop_
_entity.id
_entity.type
_entity.pdbx_description
1 polymer ?
#
loop_
_entity_poly.entity_id
_entity_poly.type
_entity_poly.pdbx_seq_one_letter_code
_entity_poly.pdbx_strand_id
1 'polypeptide(L)'
;MKKLTSFLLLLLLVATQCAFAQNMKTYQYAERDTLKLNMDFYTPAQVHDSTICGVYVFGGGCIGGHRDGEFEKAYFKQLVDEGFQVAAIDYRLGLKGAKNLSVFNSDPLKDAVNMAAEDAISAIAYLLEHAKELKVNKDYIVMVGSSAGAITSLQVDYALCNGFLNYDILPKDFRLAGVVSYAGAIFSKEGKVKYRNHAPAPTMFYHGTSDKLVPYKQLKFFNTGFFGTDALVKRFVEFGYPYYARRFEGYGHSVAAGGPMTVDDLLWFCRHYVLKKERIQVDGTYQNLDPQTMPAFDLYTPGDLYK
;
A
#
# COMPACT_ATOMS: atom_id res chain seq x y z
N MET A 1 -27.65 37.93 9.61
CA MET A 1 -26.32 37.44 10.02
C MET A 1 -26.17 35.93 9.84
N LYS A 2 -27.06 35.05 10.38
CA LYS A 2 -26.90 33.57 10.25
C LYS A 2 -26.89 33.04 8.80
N LYS A 3 -27.63 33.64 7.85
CA LYS A 3 -27.65 33.23 6.44
C LYS A 3 -26.36 33.60 5.68
N LEU A 4 -25.72 34.72 6.06
CA LEU A 4 -24.47 35.16 5.44
C LEU A 4 -23.29 34.30 5.89
N THR A 5 -23.23 33.90 7.16
CA THR A 5 -22.24 32.98 7.72
C THR A 5 -22.37 31.59 7.12
N SER A 6 -23.59 31.05 6.91
CA SER A 6 -23.79 29.76 6.27
C SER A 6 -23.38 29.77 4.79
N PHE A 7 -23.61 30.88 4.08
CA PHE A 7 -23.18 31.01 2.68
C PHE A 7 -21.65 31.14 2.55
N LEU A 8 -20.99 31.86 3.48
CA LEU A 8 -19.54 31.96 3.54
C LEU A 8 -18.88 30.60 3.88
N LEU A 9 -19.48 29.83 4.79
CA LEU A 9 -18.99 28.46 5.12
C LEU A 9 -19.14 27.50 3.93
N LEU A 10 -20.22 27.60 3.17
CA LEU A 10 -20.45 26.79 1.98
C LEU A 10 -19.45 27.15 0.86
N LEU A 11 -19.17 28.45 0.66
CA LEU A 11 -18.18 28.93 -0.28
C LEU A 11 -16.75 28.50 0.09
N LEU A 12 -16.40 28.49 1.37
CA LEU A 12 -15.12 28.00 1.88
C LEU A 12 -14.96 26.47 1.66
N LEU A 13 -16.03 25.70 1.91
CA LEU A 13 -16.03 24.25 1.65
C LEU A 13 -15.88 23.92 0.16
N VAL A 14 -16.58 24.65 -0.70
CA VAL A 14 -16.46 24.48 -2.17
C VAL A 14 -15.09 24.91 -2.67
N ALA A 15 -14.50 26.00 -2.13
CA ALA A 15 -13.17 26.46 -2.48
C ALA A 15 -12.08 25.47 -2.08
N THR A 16 -12.21 24.80 -0.93
CA THR A 16 -11.24 23.78 -0.49
C THR A 16 -11.32 22.50 -1.34
N GLN A 17 -12.52 22.10 -1.78
CA GLN A 17 -12.67 20.96 -2.70
C GLN A 17 -12.16 21.29 -4.10
N CYS A 18 -12.39 22.49 -4.60
CA CYS A 18 -11.83 22.95 -5.87
C CYS A 18 -10.30 23.03 -5.85
N ALA A 19 -9.70 23.48 -4.74
CA ALA A 19 -8.24 23.57 -4.59
C ALA A 19 -7.57 22.19 -4.60
N PHE A 20 -8.20 21.18 -3.97
CA PHE A 20 -7.69 19.79 -4.01
C PHE A 20 -7.80 19.19 -5.42
N ALA A 21 -8.91 19.40 -6.12
CA ALA A 21 -9.11 18.95 -7.49
C ALA A 21 -8.16 19.64 -8.49
N GLN A 22 -7.75 20.91 -8.24
CA GLN A 22 -6.83 21.64 -9.10
C GLN A 22 -5.39 21.13 -9.07
N ASN A 23 -5.00 20.38 -8.02
CA ASN A 23 -3.65 19.84 -7.85
C ASN A 23 -3.54 18.36 -8.23
N MET A 24 -4.53 17.78 -8.92
CA MET A 24 -4.50 16.41 -9.41
C MET A 24 -4.44 16.36 -10.92
N LYS A 25 -3.57 15.50 -11.46
CA LYS A 25 -3.49 15.20 -12.89
C LYS A 25 -3.45 13.68 -13.09
N THR A 26 -4.13 13.22 -14.13
CA THR A 26 -4.09 11.82 -14.53
C THR A 26 -3.04 11.61 -15.62
N TYR A 27 -2.20 10.61 -15.46
CA TYR A 27 -1.19 10.19 -16.42
C TYR A 27 -1.38 8.73 -16.79
N GLN A 28 -1.28 8.39 -18.07
CA GLN A 28 -1.17 6.99 -18.50
C GLN A 28 0.29 6.57 -18.32
N TYR A 29 0.56 5.68 -17.37
CA TYR A 29 1.92 5.25 -17.07
C TYR A 29 2.32 3.94 -17.76
N ALA A 30 1.34 3.15 -18.22
CA ALA A 30 1.59 1.94 -18.98
C ALA A 30 0.39 1.58 -19.85
N GLU A 31 0.62 0.69 -20.82
CA GLU A 31 -0.40 0.02 -21.60
C GLU A 31 -0.09 -1.48 -21.63
N ARG A 32 -1.10 -2.31 -21.43
CA ARG A 32 -0.98 -3.77 -21.46
C ARG A 32 -2.05 -4.29 -22.42
N ASP A 33 -1.62 -4.75 -23.58
CA ASP A 33 -2.49 -5.06 -24.71
C ASP A 33 -3.38 -3.84 -25.04
N THR A 34 -4.66 -3.88 -24.68
CA THR A 34 -5.61 -2.77 -24.87
C THR A 34 -5.96 -2.03 -23.59
N LEU A 35 -5.43 -2.49 -22.45
CA LEU A 35 -5.72 -1.89 -21.14
C LEU A 35 -4.75 -0.75 -20.86
N LYS A 36 -5.29 0.46 -20.73
CA LYS A 36 -4.55 1.63 -20.27
C LYS A 36 -4.51 1.65 -18.76
N LEU A 37 -3.30 1.71 -18.21
CA LEU A 37 -3.08 1.85 -16.78
C LEU A 37 -2.74 3.30 -16.47
N ASN A 38 -3.59 3.93 -15.67
CA ASN A 38 -3.48 5.34 -15.33
C ASN A 38 -3.05 5.51 -13.88
N MET A 39 -2.50 6.69 -13.61
CA MET A 39 -2.11 7.16 -12.30
C MET A 39 -2.72 8.54 -12.08
N ASP A 40 -3.45 8.72 -10.98
CA ASP A 40 -3.84 10.05 -10.52
C ASP A 40 -2.76 10.58 -9.59
N PHE A 41 -2.12 11.66 -10.02
CA PHE A 41 -1.00 12.27 -9.31
C PHE A 41 -1.45 13.54 -8.62
N TYR A 42 -1.44 13.50 -7.29
CA TYR A 42 -1.82 14.59 -6.40
C TYR A 42 -0.56 15.30 -5.90
N THR A 43 -0.58 16.63 -5.95
CA THR A 43 0.57 17.44 -5.58
C THR A 43 0.20 18.42 -4.46
N PRO A 44 0.97 18.53 -3.37
CA PRO A 44 0.76 19.53 -2.33
C PRO A 44 1.02 20.95 -2.84
N ALA A 45 0.55 21.93 -2.10
CA ALA A 45 0.73 23.34 -2.45
C ALA A 45 2.21 23.75 -2.59
N GLN A 46 3.10 23.11 -1.83
CA GLN A 46 4.54 23.29 -1.89
C GLN A 46 5.25 21.94 -1.98
N VAL A 47 6.20 21.83 -2.90
CA VAL A 47 7.04 20.64 -3.07
C VAL A 47 8.49 21.02 -2.76
N HIS A 48 9.11 20.25 -1.88
CA HIS A 48 10.50 20.39 -1.44
C HIS A 48 11.33 19.17 -1.87
N ASP A 49 12.64 19.27 -1.81
CA ASP A 49 13.52 18.13 -2.14
C ASP A 49 13.30 16.92 -1.24
N SER A 50 12.77 17.13 -0.03
CA SER A 50 12.41 16.07 0.93
C SER A 50 10.93 15.66 0.87
N THR A 51 10.16 16.14 -0.11
CA THR A 51 8.76 15.73 -0.27
C THR A 51 8.68 14.24 -0.58
N ILE A 52 7.90 13.52 0.23
CA ILE A 52 7.67 12.09 0.05
C ILE A 52 6.62 11.87 -1.03
N CYS A 53 6.89 10.97 -1.95
CA CYS A 53 5.93 10.51 -2.95
C CYS A 53 5.39 9.13 -2.54
N GLY A 54 4.13 9.09 -2.11
CA GLY A 54 3.42 7.84 -1.81
C GLY A 54 2.84 7.25 -3.09
N VAL A 55 3.30 6.07 -3.49
CA VAL A 55 2.67 5.29 -4.57
C VAL A 55 1.60 4.41 -3.92
N TYR A 56 0.33 4.79 -4.13
CA TYR A 56 -0.80 4.12 -3.50
C TYR A 56 -1.41 3.06 -4.41
N VAL A 57 -1.58 1.86 -3.85
CA VAL A 57 -2.22 0.70 -4.50
C VAL A 57 -3.48 0.33 -3.71
N PHE A 58 -4.63 0.40 -4.36
CA PHE A 58 -5.92 0.10 -3.75
C PHE A 58 -6.12 -1.39 -3.46
N GLY A 59 -7.04 -1.71 -2.57
CA GLY A 59 -7.48 -3.06 -2.25
C GLY A 59 -8.44 -3.64 -3.29
N GLY A 60 -9.15 -4.73 -2.91
CA GLY A 60 -10.19 -5.33 -3.75
C GLY A 60 -9.85 -6.73 -4.27
N GLY A 61 -8.92 -7.45 -3.63
CA GLY A 61 -8.64 -8.87 -3.89
C GLY A 61 -8.10 -9.18 -5.28
N CYS A 62 -7.59 -8.20 -6.03
CA CYS A 62 -7.24 -8.31 -7.46
C CYS A 62 -8.42 -8.69 -8.36
N ILE A 63 -9.67 -8.53 -7.90
CA ILE A 63 -10.89 -8.80 -8.66
C ILE A 63 -11.68 -7.53 -8.96
N GLY A 64 -11.51 -6.49 -8.16
CA GLY A 64 -12.23 -5.22 -8.26
C GLY A 64 -11.47 -4.08 -7.57
N GLY A 65 -12.14 -2.93 -7.45
CA GLY A 65 -11.56 -1.70 -6.92
C GLY A 65 -11.09 -0.75 -8.03
N HIS A 66 -10.76 0.44 -7.62
CA HIS A 66 -10.25 1.50 -8.51
C HIS A 66 -9.45 2.51 -7.69
N ARG A 67 -8.53 3.25 -8.33
CA ARG A 67 -7.59 4.18 -7.69
C ARG A 67 -8.24 5.45 -7.11
N ASP A 68 -9.45 5.78 -7.57
CA ASP A 68 -10.15 7.04 -7.29
C ASP A 68 -11.42 6.86 -6.46
N GLY A 69 -11.46 5.86 -5.56
CA GLY A 69 -12.55 5.67 -4.61
C GLY A 69 -12.69 6.86 -3.66
N GLU A 70 -13.92 7.13 -3.21
CA GLU A 70 -14.19 8.28 -2.32
C GLU A 70 -13.47 8.15 -0.97
N PHE A 71 -13.32 6.93 -0.48
CA PHE A 71 -12.55 6.66 0.74
C PHE A 71 -11.07 6.96 0.55
N GLU A 72 -10.51 6.51 -0.58
CA GLU A 72 -9.12 6.75 -0.95
C GLU A 72 -8.84 8.24 -1.17
N LYS A 73 -9.73 8.95 -1.86
CA LYS A 73 -9.62 10.41 -2.07
C LYS A 73 -9.57 11.18 -0.75
N ALA A 74 -10.39 10.79 0.24
CA ALA A 74 -10.35 11.40 1.56
C ALA A 74 -8.99 11.19 2.25
N TYR A 75 -8.40 10.00 2.11
CA TYR A 75 -7.06 9.71 2.60
C TYR A 75 -5.98 10.49 1.85
N PHE A 76 -6.05 10.54 0.52
CA PHE A 76 -5.10 11.31 -0.30
C PHE A 76 -5.13 12.79 0.05
N LYS A 77 -6.33 13.35 0.30
CA LYS A 77 -6.45 14.72 0.75
C LYS A 77 -5.68 14.97 2.05
N GLN A 78 -5.82 14.11 3.04
CA GLN A 78 -5.08 14.22 4.30
C GLN A 78 -3.56 14.19 4.05
N LEU A 79 -3.08 13.25 3.22
CA LEU A 79 -1.65 13.15 2.90
C LEU A 79 -1.13 14.39 2.16
N VAL A 80 -1.89 14.91 1.21
CA VAL A 80 -1.52 16.13 0.45
C VAL A 80 -1.50 17.35 1.35
N ASP A 81 -2.45 17.47 2.27
CA ASP A 81 -2.48 18.55 3.26
C ASP A 81 -1.25 18.51 4.20
N GLU A 82 -0.72 17.30 4.46
CA GLU A 82 0.53 17.07 5.21
C GLU A 82 1.80 17.16 4.34
N GLY A 83 1.68 17.59 3.09
CA GLY A 83 2.80 17.87 2.21
C GLY A 83 3.32 16.68 1.39
N PHE A 84 2.60 15.57 1.31
CA PHE A 84 2.95 14.44 0.46
C PHE A 84 2.52 14.66 -0.99
N GLN A 85 3.29 14.13 -1.93
CA GLN A 85 2.77 13.76 -3.23
C GLN A 85 2.13 12.38 -3.14
N VAL A 86 1.02 12.16 -3.87
CA VAL A 86 0.37 10.84 -3.93
C VAL A 86 0.18 10.44 -5.39
N ALA A 87 0.70 9.28 -5.74
CA ALA A 87 0.52 8.63 -7.02
C ALA A 87 -0.43 7.43 -6.83
N ALA A 88 -1.73 7.62 -7.02
CA ALA A 88 -2.71 6.56 -6.93
C ALA A 88 -2.80 5.83 -8.28
N ILE A 89 -2.46 4.55 -8.31
CA ILE A 89 -2.26 3.80 -9.55
C ILE A 89 -3.38 2.79 -9.84
N ASP A 90 -3.73 2.62 -11.12
CA ASP A 90 -4.40 1.42 -11.61
C ASP A 90 -3.41 0.24 -11.55
N TYR A 91 -3.91 -0.97 -11.54
CA TYR A 91 -3.15 -2.18 -11.80
C TYR A 91 -4.07 -3.26 -12.38
N ARG A 92 -3.52 -4.23 -13.09
CA ARG A 92 -4.30 -5.33 -13.67
C ARG A 92 -4.95 -6.17 -12.59
N LEU A 93 -6.25 -6.36 -12.69
CA LEU A 93 -7.06 -7.17 -11.77
C LEU A 93 -6.99 -8.64 -12.22
N GLY A 94 -5.86 -9.29 -11.94
CA GLY A 94 -5.52 -10.63 -12.46
C GLY A 94 -6.43 -11.77 -12.00
N LEU A 95 -7.31 -11.53 -11.00
CA LEU A 95 -8.29 -12.51 -10.55
C LEU A 95 -9.72 -12.18 -11.00
N LYS A 96 -9.91 -11.12 -11.79
CA LYS A 96 -11.23 -10.76 -12.30
C LYS A 96 -11.79 -11.90 -13.17
N GLY A 97 -12.91 -12.49 -12.75
CA GLY A 97 -13.53 -13.63 -13.42
C GLY A 97 -12.86 -14.99 -13.16
N ALA A 98 -11.84 -15.05 -12.32
CA ALA A 98 -11.23 -16.32 -11.92
C ALA A 98 -12.21 -17.19 -11.12
N LYS A 99 -12.19 -18.48 -11.40
CA LYS A 99 -13.02 -19.47 -10.71
C LYS A 99 -12.15 -20.54 -10.09
N ASN A 100 -12.66 -21.21 -9.05
CA ASN A 100 -11.99 -22.37 -8.40
C ASN A 100 -10.61 -22.02 -7.80
N LEU A 101 -10.48 -20.85 -7.20
CA LEU A 101 -9.27 -20.50 -6.44
C LEU A 101 -9.16 -21.37 -5.21
N SER A 102 -8.02 -22.02 -5.02
CA SER A 102 -7.75 -22.87 -3.85
C SER A 102 -6.27 -22.87 -3.48
N VAL A 103 -5.96 -23.30 -2.26
CA VAL A 103 -4.57 -23.50 -1.80
C VAL A 103 -3.81 -24.55 -2.62
N PHE A 104 -4.54 -25.45 -3.29
CA PHE A 104 -3.96 -26.47 -4.17
C PHE A 104 -3.74 -25.96 -5.60
N ASN A 105 -4.39 -24.84 -5.98
CA ASN A 105 -4.21 -24.13 -7.25
C ASN A 105 -3.84 -22.68 -6.96
N SER A 106 -2.61 -22.46 -6.53
CA SER A 106 -2.12 -21.13 -6.14
C SER A 106 -1.54 -20.31 -7.30
N ASP A 107 -1.39 -20.89 -8.50
CA ASP A 107 -0.79 -20.19 -9.63
C ASP A 107 -1.57 -18.95 -10.07
N PRO A 108 -2.92 -18.94 -10.16
CA PRO A 108 -3.65 -17.73 -10.48
C PRO A 108 -3.43 -16.60 -9.45
N LEU A 109 -3.36 -16.95 -8.16
CA LEU A 109 -3.07 -15.98 -7.08
C LEU A 109 -1.67 -15.39 -7.21
N LYS A 110 -0.66 -16.27 -7.46
CA LYS A 110 0.72 -15.83 -7.70
C LYS A 110 0.80 -14.91 -8.90
N ASP A 111 0.17 -15.31 -10.01
CA ASP A 111 0.24 -14.56 -11.26
C ASP A 111 -0.44 -13.19 -11.11
N ALA A 112 -1.57 -13.11 -10.42
CA ALA A 112 -2.24 -11.85 -10.12
C ALA A 112 -1.37 -10.93 -9.23
N VAL A 113 -0.73 -11.46 -8.19
CA VAL A 113 0.18 -10.70 -7.31
C VAL A 113 1.39 -10.19 -8.09
N ASN A 114 2.00 -11.03 -8.92
CA ASN A 114 3.14 -10.64 -9.74
C ASN A 114 2.75 -9.59 -10.78
N MET A 115 1.60 -9.78 -11.44
CA MET A 115 1.05 -8.85 -12.42
C MET A 115 0.82 -7.45 -11.83
N ALA A 116 0.23 -7.39 -10.64
CA ALA A 116 0.02 -6.13 -9.92
C ALA A 116 1.35 -5.48 -9.49
N ALA A 117 2.33 -6.27 -9.06
CA ALA A 117 3.65 -5.78 -8.69
C ALA A 117 4.43 -5.25 -9.92
N GLU A 118 4.35 -5.92 -11.07
CA GLU A 118 4.95 -5.44 -12.34
C GLU A 118 4.34 -4.11 -12.77
N ASP A 119 3.03 -3.94 -12.62
CA ASP A 119 2.36 -2.68 -12.96
C ASP A 119 2.78 -1.57 -12.00
N ALA A 120 2.90 -1.85 -10.70
CA ALA A 120 3.40 -0.88 -9.73
C ALA A 120 4.89 -0.51 -9.99
N ILE A 121 5.74 -1.46 -10.39
CA ILE A 121 7.12 -1.20 -10.82
C ILE A 121 7.11 -0.28 -12.06
N SER A 122 6.20 -0.49 -13.01
CA SER A 122 6.07 0.37 -14.19
C SER A 122 5.62 1.79 -13.83
N ALA A 123 4.74 1.95 -12.84
CA ALA A 123 4.35 3.28 -12.34
C ALA A 123 5.53 4.00 -11.67
N ILE A 124 6.36 3.28 -10.90
CA ILE A 124 7.59 3.84 -10.31
C ILE A 124 8.55 4.26 -11.42
N ALA A 125 8.75 3.43 -12.46
CA ALA A 125 9.61 3.77 -13.60
C ALA A 125 9.14 5.06 -14.29
N TYR A 126 7.84 5.20 -14.52
CA TYR A 126 7.24 6.43 -15.05
C TYR A 126 7.53 7.65 -14.18
N LEU A 127 7.35 7.53 -12.86
CA LEU A 127 7.65 8.61 -11.92
C LEU A 127 9.13 9.02 -11.98
N LEU A 128 10.05 8.07 -12.10
CA LEU A 128 11.49 8.33 -12.21
C LEU A 128 11.86 8.98 -13.54
N GLU A 129 11.28 8.53 -14.65
CA GLU A 129 11.49 9.12 -15.98
C GLU A 129 11.02 10.58 -16.04
N HIS A 130 9.88 10.88 -15.37
CA HIS A 130 9.29 12.22 -15.32
C HIS A 130 9.62 12.98 -14.02
N ALA A 131 10.64 12.53 -13.27
CA ALA A 131 10.94 13.03 -11.93
C ALA A 131 11.16 14.55 -11.88
N LYS A 132 11.81 15.12 -12.91
CA LYS A 132 12.05 16.56 -13.00
C LYS A 132 10.75 17.34 -13.19
N GLU A 133 9.85 16.87 -14.07
CA GLU A 133 8.56 17.50 -14.36
C GLU A 133 7.63 17.41 -13.15
N LEU A 134 7.52 16.22 -12.57
CA LEU A 134 6.66 15.91 -11.44
C LEU A 134 7.26 16.35 -10.09
N LYS A 135 8.51 16.82 -10.09
CA LYS A 135 9.29 17.17 -8.89
C LYS A 135 9.33 16.02 -7.87
N VAL A 136 9.45 14.78 -8.36
CA VAL A 136 9.58 13.58 -7.53
C VAL A 136 11.04 13.34 -7.20
N ASN A 137 11.34 13.17 -5.91
CA ASN A 137 12.66 12.75 -5.49
C ASN A 137 12.71 11.22 -5.37
N LYS A 138 13.57 10.56 -6.16
CA LYS A 138 13.73 9.11 -6.19
C LYS A 138 14.06 8.49 -4.82
N ASP A 139 14.70 9.26 -3.94
CA ASP A 139 15.14 8.80 -2.63
C ASP A 139 14.02 8.82 -1.57
N TYR A 140 12.83 9.33 -1.94
CA TYR A 140 11.67 9.46 -1.05
C TYR A 140 10.38 8.86 -1.64
N ILE A 141 10.52 7.80 -2.45
CA ILE A 141 9.37 7.03 -2.95
C ILE A 141 9.00 5.96 -1.92
N VAL A 142 7.76 6.00 -1.45
CA VAL A 142 7.18 5.08 -0.47
C VAL A 142 6.00 4.35 -1.10
N MET A 143 5.99 3.03 -1.05
CA MET A 143 4.81 2.24 -1.44
C MET A 143 3.79 2.25 -0.31
N VAL A 144 2.53 2.48 -0.63
CA VAL A 144 1.41 2.46 0.31
C VAL A 144 0.30 1.59 -0.25
N GLY A 145 -0.20 0.65 0.52
CA GLY A 145 -1.25 -0.22 0.01
C GLY A 145 -2.21 -0.74 1.07
N SER A 146 -3.40 -1.08 0.59
CA SER A 146 -4.48 -1.68 1.38
C SER A 146 -4.81 -3.08 0.85
N SER A 147 -4.92 -4.11 1.70
CA SER A 147 -5.35 -5.46 1.30
C SER A 147 -4.51 -6.02 0.14
N ALA A 148 -5.11 -6.31 -1.00
CA ALA A 148 -4.40 -6.71 -2.22
C ALA A 148 -3.32 -5.68 -2.65
N GLY A 149 -3.59 -4.37 -2.46
CA GLY A 149 -2.60 -3.33 -2.69
C GLY A 149 -1.44 -3.37 -1.69
N ALA A 150 -1.69 -3.76 -0.45
CA ALA A 150 -0.64 -3.96 0.54
C ALA A 150 0.22 -5.21 0.21
N ILE A 151 -0.41 -6.28 -0.28
CA ILE A 151 0.31 -7.45 -0.83
C ILE A 151 1.19 -6.99 -2.00
N THR A 152 0.64 -6.21 -2.93
CA THR A 152 1.38 -5.66 -4.07
C THR A 152 2.56 -4.81 -3.61
N SER A 153 2.37 -3.89 -2.67
CA SER A 153 3.42 -3.00 -2.15
C SER A 153 4.57 -3.77 -1.51
N LEU A 154 4.25 -4.77 -0.69
CA LEU A 154 5.24 -5.67 -0.08
C LEU A 154 5.94 -6.55 -1.13
N GLN A 155 5.20 -7.01 -2.16
CA GLN A 155 5.75 -7.83 -3.23
C GLN A 155 6.71 -7.05 -4.13
N VAL A 156 6.45 -5.76 -4.37
CA VAL A 156 7.40 -4.88 -5.09
C VAL A 156 8.73 -4.82 -4.35
N ASP A 157 8.73 -4.49 -3.06
CA ASP A 157 9.97 -4.43 -2.28
C ASP A 157 10.68 -5.80 -2.25
N TYR A 158 9.91 -6.88 -2.07
CA TYR A 158 10.43 -8.24 -2.10
C TYR A 158 11.06 -8.59 -3.46
N ALA A 159 10.45 -8.16 -4.57
CA ALA A 159 11.01 -8.35 -5.91
C ALA A 159 12.31 -7.58 -6.11
N LEU A 160 12.36 -6.32 -5.70
CA LEU A 160 13.56 -5.49 -5.76
C LEU A 160 14.70 -6.11 -4.94
N CYS A 161 14.42 -6.58 -3.73
CA CYS A 161 15.42 -7.21 -2.85
C CYS A 161 15.97 -8.53 -3.38
N ASN A 162 15.30 -9.18 -4.31
CA ASN A 162 15.66 -10.52 -4.79
C ASN A 162 15.98 -10.57 -6.28
N GLY A 163 15.73 -9.50 -7.02
CA GLY A 163 16.03 -9.42 -8.45
C GLY A 163 15.12 -10.28 -9.32
N PHE A 164 13.81 -10.22 -9.09
CA PHE A 164 12.81 -10.87 -9.95
C PHE A 164 11.70 -9.91 -10.39
N LEU A 165 10.80 -10.35 -11.28
CA LEU A 165 9.90 -9.51 -12.07
C LEU A 165 10.70 -8.55 -13.00
N ASN A 166 10.04 -7.62 -13.67
CA ASN A 166 10.66 -6.66 -14.58
C ASN A 166 11.30 -5.46 -13.84
N TYR A 167 12.02 -5.72 -12.74
CA TYR A 167 12.64 -4.67 -11.93
C TYR A 167 13.80 -3.95 -12.64
N ASP A 168 14.38 -4.56 -13.66
CA ASP A 168 15.48 -4.04 -14.48
C ASP A 168 15.13 -2.81 -15.32
N ILE A 169 13.83 -2.46 -15.42
CA ILE A 169 13.39 -1.16 -15.96
C ILE A 169 13.67 0.00 -14.98
N LEU A 170 13.98 -0.30 -13.72
CA LEU A 170 14.38 0.68 -12.72
C LEU A 170 15.92 0.82 -12.67
N PRO A 171 16.45 1.96 -12.20
CA PRO A 171 17.87 2.08 -11.94
C PRO A 171 18.37 0.98 -10.98
N LYS A 172 19.54 0.42 -11.23
CA LYS A 172 20.10 -0.70 -10.43
C LYS A 172 20.25 -0.38 -8.94
N ASP A 173 20.49 0.89 -8.63
CA ASP A 173 20.64 1.40 -7.27
C ASP A 173 19.31 1.89 -6.66
N PHE A 174 18.21 1.82 -7.41
CA PHE A 174 16.90 2.22 -6.88
C PHE A 174 16.48 1.36 -5.70
N ARG A 175 16.01 2.01 -4.66
CA ARG A 175 15.44 1.40 -3.45
C ARG A 175 14.23 2.20 -3.01
N LEU A 176 13.21 1.49 -2.54
CA LEU A 176 12.09 2.16 -1.87
C LEU A 176 12.57 2.81 -0.56
N ALA A 177 12.08 4.00 -0.28
CA ALA A 177 12.34 4.70 0.97
C ALA A 177 11.56 4.09 2.14
N GLY A 178 10.44 3.45 1.86
CA GLY A 178 9.61 2.74 2.83
C GLY A 178 8.46 1.98 2.16
N VAL A 179 7.84 1.11 2.94
CA VAL A 179 6.61 0.40 2.57
C VAL A 179 5.59 0.54 3.69
N VAL A 180 4.35 0.85 3.35
CA VAL A 180 3.21 0.94 4.26
C VAL A 180 2.18 -0.11 3.86
N SER A 181 1.92 -1.05 4.77
CA SER A 181 1.08 -2.22 4.52
C SER A 181 -0.10 -2.26 5.47
N TYR A 182 -1.29 -1.97 4.96
CA TYR A 182 -2.55 -2.16 5.67
C TYR A 182 -3.14 -3.53 5.33
N ALA A 183 -2.99 -4.50 6.24
CA ALA A 183 -3.44 -5.88 6.12
C ALA A 183 -2.86 -6.61 4.88
N GLY A 184 -1.54 -6.59 4.73
CA GLY A 184 -0.83 -7.22 3.63
C GLY A 184 -0.07 -8.49 3.99
N ALA A 185 0.46 -9.16 2.97
CA ALA A 185 1.30 -10.34 3.07
C ALA A 185 2.25 -10.42 1.87
N ILE A 186 3.35 -11.17 1.98
CA ILE A 186 4.22 -11.52 0.85
C ILE A 186 3.87 -12.93 0.37
N PHE A 187 3.76 -13.10 -0.95
CA PHE A 187 3.71 -14.42 -1.57
C PHE A 187 5.13 -14.93 -1.82
N SER A 188 5.42 -16.13 -1.31
CA SER A 188 6.72 -16.77 -1.51
C SER A 188 6.56 -18.27 -1.80
N LYS A 189 7.49 -18.82 -2.62
CA LYS A 189 7.61 -20.26 -2.91
C LYS A 189 8.77 -20.92 -2.15
N GLU A 190 9.35 -20.27 -1.16
CA GLU A 190 10.57 -20.70 -0.49
C GLU A 190 10.36 -21.18 0.96
N GLY A 191 9.10 -21.41 1.36
CA GLY A 191 8.76 -21.82 2.72
C GLY A 191 8.88 -20.71 3.76
N LYS A 192 9.58 -19.63 3.46
CA LYS A 192 9.71 -18.40 4.24
C LYS A 192 10.15 -17.24 3.34
N VAL A 193 9.99 -16.03 3.81
CA VAL A 193 10.49 -14.84 3.10
C VAL A 193 11.99 -14.69 3.33
N LYS A 194 12.73 -14.49 2.25
CA LYS A 194 14.19 -14.26 2.25
C LYS A 194 14.51 -13.04 1.40
N TYR A 195 15.40 -12.19 1.89
CA TYR A 195 15.95 -11.05 1.16
C TYR A 195 17.41 -11.35 0.83
N ARG A 196 17.77 -11.44 -0.45
CA ARG A 196 19.08 -11.99 -0.89
C ARG A 196 20.08 -10.92 -1.27
N ASN A 197 19.65 -9.96 -2.11
CA ASN A 197 20.59 -9.00 -2.69
C ASN A 197 20.81 -7.78 -1.80
N HIS A 198 19.76 -7.37 -1.09
CA HIS A 198 19.84 -6.30 -0.09
C HIS A 198 18.69 -6.41 0.92
N ALA A 199 18.79 -5.66 2.01
CA ALA A 199 17.76 -5.56 3.03
C ALA A 199 16.47 -4.93 2.46
N PRO A 200 15.29 -5.29 2.98
CA PRO A 200 14.04 -4.63 2.61
C PRO A 200 14.02 -3.18 3.07
N ALA A 201 13.18 -2.38 2.45
CA ALA A 201 12.87 -1.04 2.91
C ALA A 201 12.28 -1.06 4.35
N PRO A 202 12.47 -0.01 5.14
CA PRO A 202 11.72 0.15 6.39
C PRO A 202 10.23 -0.05 6.13
N THR A 203 9.57 -0.87 6.95
CA THR A 203 8.18 -1.25 6.67
C THR A 203 7.27 -0.93 7.85
N MET A 204 6.17 -0.25 7.57
CA MET A 204 5.06 -0.01 8.49
C MET A 204 4.00 -1.09 8.26
N PHE A 205 3.71 -1.86 9.29
CA PHE A 205 2.75 -2.95 9.25
C PHE A 205 1.53 -2.64 10.13
N TYR A 206 0.36 -2.65 9.55
CA TYR A 206 -0.93 -2.61 10.25
C TYR A 206 -1.72 -3.85 9.91
N HIS A 207 -2.13 -4.65 10.93
CA HIS A 207 -2.84 -5.89 10.66
C HIS A 207 -3.72 -6.33 11.84
N GLY A 208 -4.93 -6.80 11.53
CA GLY A 208 -5.80 -7.45 12.49
C GLY A 208 -5.33 -8.88 12.80
N THR A 209 -5.22 -9.23 14.09
CA THR A 209 -4.70 -10.55 14.48
C THR A 209 -5.64 -11.69 14.12
N SER A 210 -6.92 -11.40 13.86
CA SER A 210 -7.98 -12.33 13.46
C SER A 210 -8.34 -12.27 11.97
N ASP A 211 -7.51 -11.63 11.13
CA ASP A 211 -7.74 -11.50 9.71
C ASP A 211 -7.84 -12.88 9.02
N LYS A 212 -8.98 -13.12 8.36
CA LYS A 212 -9.29 -14.36 7.63
C LYS A 212 -9.12 -14.22 6.12
N LEU A 213 -9.06 -12.98 5.58
CA LEU A 213 -8.92 -12.72 4.15
C LEU A 213 -7.46 -12.70 3.73
N VAL A 214 -6.64 -11.91 4.43
CA VAL A 214 -5.20 -11.90 4.27
C VAL A 214 -4.57 -12.46 5.55
N PRO A 215 -3.80 -13.55 5.48
CA PRO A 215 -3.33 -14.22 6.68
C PRO A 215 -2.42 -13.32 7.51
N TYR A 216 -2.79 -13.05 8.77
CA TYR A 216 -1.96 -12.31 9.71
C TYR A 216 -0.63 -13.03 10.02
N LYS A 217 -0.67 -14.37 10.17
CA LYS A 217 0.52 -15.21 10.40
C LYS A 217 1.09 -15.69 9.06
N GLN A 218 0.70 -16.88 8.66
CA GLN A 218 1.05 -17.46 7.37
C GLN A 218 -0.01 -18.49 6.95
N LEU A 219 -0.25 -18.56 5.66
CA LEU A 219 -1.04 -19.63 5.05
C LEU A 219 -0.18 -20.24 3.94
N LYS A 220 0.30 -21.47 4.14
CA LYS A 220 1.18 -22.15 3.18
C LYS A 220 0.83 -23.61 3.01
N PHE A 221 1.11 -24.10 1.81
CA PHE A 221 1.13 -25.52 1.48
C PHE A 221 2.55 -25.87 1.01
N PHE A 222 3.21 -26.78 1.70
CA PHE A 222 4.67 -27.02 1.58
C PHE A 222 5.46 -25.69 1.71
N ASN A 223 6.15 -25.31 0.65
CA ASN A 223 7.00 -24.12 0.63
C ASN A 223 6.30 -22.89 0.00
N THR A 224 5.08 -23.06 -0.53
CA THR A 224 4.36 -21.98 -1.25
C THR A 224 3.26 -21.42 -0.38
N GLY A 225 3.16 -20.08 -0.29
CA GLY A 225 2.07 -19.44 0.43
C GLY A 225 2.26 -17.97 0.70
N PHE A 226 1.33 -17.44 1.50
CA PHE A 226 1.33 -16.06 1.96
C PHE A 226 1.89 -15.97 3.38
N PHE A 227 2.73 -14.97 3.59
CA PHE A 227 3.39 -14.67 4.86
C PHE A 227 2.96 -13.26 5.29
N GLY A 228 2.08 -13.19 6.28
CA GLY A 228 1.53 -11.93 6.79
C GLY A 228 2.43 -11.27 7.83
N THR A 229 1.90 -10.21 8.42
CA THR A 229 2.65 -9.32 9.32
C THR A 229 3.40 -10.05 10.42
N ASP A 230 2.80 -11.03 11.10
CA ASP A 230 3.48 -11.76 12.18
C ASP A 230 4.73 -12.53 11.68
N ALA A 231 4.61 -13.18 10.52
CA ALA A 231 5.73 -13.90 9.91
C ALA A 231 6.81 -12.94 9.41
N LEU A 232 6.41 -11.80 8.83
CA LEU A 232 7.34 -10.79 8.32
C LEU A 232 8.08 -10.09 9.46
N VAL A 233 7.38 -9.66 10.51
CA VAL A 233 8.01 -9.03 11.68
C VAL A 233 9.03 -9.96 12.32
N LYS A 234 8.74 -11.27 12.46
CA LYS A 234 9.73 -12.24 12.94
C LYS A 234 11.01 -12.26 12.08
N ARG A 235 10.86 -12.12 10.76
CA ARG A 235 12.04 -12.01 9.84
C ARG A 235 12.79 -10.70 10.04
N PHE A 236 12.06 -9.58 10.21
CA PHE A 236 12.66 -8.28 10.45
C PHE A 236 13.43 -8.24 11.78
N VAL A 237 12.89 -8.86 12.84
CA VAL A 237 13.59 -9.01 14.11
C VAL A 237 14.85 -9.87 13.96
N GLU A 238 14.73 -11.04 13.29
CA GLU A 238 15.85 -11.97 13.11
C GLU A 238 17.08 -11.32 12.42
N PHE A 239 16.83 -10.40 11.48
CA PHE A 239 17.90 -9.76 10.70
C PHE A 239 18.17 -8.30 11.06
N GLY A 240 17.51 -7.76 12.07
CA GLY A 240 17.68 -6.38 12.49
C GLY A 240 17.22 -5.35 11.46
N TYR A 241 16.20 -5.69 10.66
CA TYR A 241 15.59 -4.75 9.71
C TYR A 241 14.68 -3.75 10.44
N PRO A 242 14.67 -2.48 10.03
CA PRO A 242 13.82 -1.46 10.66
C PRO A 242 12.34 -1.68 10.31
N TYR A 243 11.47 -1.56 11.29
CA TYR A 243 10.02 -1.65 11.08
C TYR A 243 9.22 -0.92 12.16
N TYR A 244 7.99 -0.58 11.82
CA TYR A 244 6.95 -0.11 12.72
C TYR A 244 5.73 -1.00 12.57
N ALA A 245 5.40 -1.79 13.58
CA ALA A 245 4.24 -2.68 13.55
C ALA A 245 3.19 -2.28 14.57
N ARG A 246 1.93 -2.23 14.14
CA ARG A 246 0.78 -2.13 15.02
C ARG A 246 -0.16 -3.30 14.75
N ARG A 247 -0.31 -4.15 15.76
CA ARG A 247 -1.14 -5.34 15.77
C ARG A 247 -2.48 -4.99 16.41
N PHE A 248 -3.57 -5.17 15.68
CA PHE A 248 -4.93 -4.90 16.19
C PHE A 248 -5.53 -6.20 16.70
N GLU A 249 -5.48 -6.39 18.03
CA GLU A 249 -5.89 -7.64 18.66
C GLU A 249 -7.39 -7.88 18.50
N GLY A 250 -7.75 -9.06 17.97
CA GLY A 250 -9.13 -9.47 17.72
C GLY A 250 -9.78 -8.87 16.47
N TYR A 251 -9.16 -7.86 15.85
CA TYR A 251 -9.67 -7.29 14.59
C TYR A 251 -9.37 -8.21 13.41
N GLY A 252 -10.27 -8.17 12.43
CA GLY A 252 -10.12 -8.89 11.16
C GLY A 252 -9.56 -8.00 10.06
N HIS A 253 -10.08 -8.17 8.84
CA HIS A 253 -9.60 -7.48 7.64
C HIS A 253 -10.01 -5.99 7.56
N SER A 254 -10.90 -5.52 8.43
CA SER A 254 -11.31 -4.10 8.51
C SER A 254 -10.11 -3.16 8.71
N VAL A 255 -8.99 -3.65 9.27
CA VAL A 255 -7.75 -2.88 9.41
C VAL A 255 -7.17 -2.45 8.06
N ALA A 256 -7.52 -3.10 6.96
CA ALA A 256 -7.15 -2.68 5.61
C ALA A 256 -7.64 -1.26 5.28
N ALA A 257 -8.74 -0.82 5.88
CA ALA A 257 -9.28 0.54 5.72
C ALA A 257 -8.69 1.55 6.73
N GLY A 258 -7.60 1.22 7.42
CA GLY A 258 -7.04 2.03 8.51
C GLY A 258 -6.33 3.31 8.09
N GLY A 259 -6.04 3.52 6.80
CA GLY A 259 -5.24 4.64 6.32
C GLY A 259 -5.64 6.01 6.87
N PRO A 260 -6.88 6.48 6.70
CA PRO A 260 -7.31 7.80 7.17
C PRO A 260 -7.24 7.98 8.70
N MET A 261 -7.29 6.89 9.46
CA MET A 261 -7.28 6.91 10.94
C MET A 261 -5.86 6.83 11.52
N THR A 262 -4.85 6.64 10.68
CA THR A 262 -3.48 6.38 11.11
C THR A 262 -2.46 7.32 10.46
N VAL A 263 -2.91 8.50 9.99
CA VAL A 263 -2.05 9.49 9.34
C VAL A 263 -0.94 9.94 10.28
N ASP A 264 -1.21 10.17 11.56
CA ASP A 264 -0.19 10.56 12.54
C ASP A 264 0.92 9.52 12.68
N ASP A 265 0.57 8.23 12.70
CA ASP A 265 1.55 7.14 12.73
C ASP A 265 2.36 7.08 11.42
N LEU A 266 1.72 7.32 10.28
CA LEU A 266 2.40 7.41 8.98
C LEU A 266 3.38 8.58 8.96
N LEU A 267 2.98 9.75 9.44
CA LEU A 267 3.85 10.92 9.56
C LEU A 267 5.04 10.64 10.47
N TRP A 268 4.78 9.98 11.62
CA TRP A 268 5.84 9.57 12.53
C TRP A 268 6.80 8.57 11.85
N PHE A 269 6.27 7.54 11.18
CA PHE A 269 7.06 6.57 10.42
C PHE A 269 7.91 7.26 9.35
N CYS A 270 7.32 8.11 8.53
CA CYS A 270 8.03 8.81 7.48
C CYS A 270 9.14 9.72 8.03
N ARG A 271 8.88 10.45 9.12
CA ARG A 271 9.88 11.30 9.77
C ARG A 271 11.09 10.51 10.25
N HIS A 272 10.87 9.38 10.93
CA HIS A 272 11.94 8.62 11.56
C HIS A 272 12.66 7.68 10.59
N TYR A 273 11.91 6.92 9.80
CA TYR A 273 12.50 5.87 8.95
C TYR A 273 12.90 6.38 7.57
N VAL A 274 12.07 7.26 6.97
CA VAL A 274 12.29 7.72 5.59
C VAL A 274 13.22 8.94 5.57
N LEU A 275 12.92 9.98 6.34
CA LEU A 275 13.69 11.23 6.31
C LEU A 275 14.96 11.15 7.13
N LYS A 276 14.87 10.65 8.39
CA LYS A 276 16.04 10.55 9.29
C LYS A 276 16.82 9.25 9.11
N LYS A 277 16.28 8.26 8.39
CA LYS A 277 16.89 6.94 8.16
C LYS A 277 17.27 6.20 9.44
N GLU A 278 16.48 6.39 10.50
CA GLU A 278 16.68 5.74 11.77
C GLU A 278 16.43 4.22 11.65
N ARG A 279 17.30 3.43 12.29
CA ARG A 279 17.22 1.95 12.26
C ARG A 279 16.63 1.44 13.56
N ILE A 280 15.34 1.63 13.75
CA ILE A 280 14.61 1.23 14.96
C ILE A 280 13.56 0.17 14.64
N GLN A 281 13.18 -0.59 15.66
CA GLN A 281 12.11 -1.58 15.59
C GLN A 281 11.04 -1.20 16.62
N VAL A 282 9.83 -0.96 16.17
CA VAL A 282 8.68 -0.68 17.02
C VAL A 282 7.62 -1.74 16.78
N ASP A 283 7.18 -2.42 17.84
CA ASP A 283 6.12 -3.43 17.80
C ASP A 283 5.11 -3.13 18.91
N GLY A 284 3.91 -2.73 18.53
CA GLY A 284 2.85 -2.37 19.44
C GLY A 284 1.56 -3.16 19.16
N THR A 285 0.84 -3.50 20.24
CA THR A 285 -0.48 -4.10 20.17
C THR A 285 -1.53 -3.07 20.58
N TYR A 286 -2.49 -2.84 19.71
CA TYR A 286 -3.72 -2.14 20.04
C TYR A 286 -4.75 -3.16 20.47
N GLN A 287 -5.25 -3.05 21.69
CA GLN A 287 -6.32 -3.87 22.22
C GLN A 287 -7.43 -2.97 22.75
N ASN A 288 -8.62 -3.15 22.21
CA ASN A 288 -9.80 -2.53 22.81
C ASN A 288 -10.34 -3.45 23.90
N LEU A 289 -10.44 -2.93 25.13
CA LEU A 289 -10.90 -3.69 26.29
C LEU A 289 -12.43 -3.70 26.40
N ASP A 290 -13.14 -2.85 25.65
CA ASP A 290 -14.59 -2.85 25.62
C ASP A 290 -15.09 -3.96 24.66
N PRO A 291 -16.20 -4.66 25.00
CA PRO A 291 -16.82 -5.62 24.11
C PRO A 291 -17.19 -4.94 22.78
N GLN A 292 -16.65 -5.44 21.69
CA GLN A 292 -16.97 -4.91 20.37
C GLN A 292 -17.76 -5.91 19.56
N THR A 293 -18.74 -5.41 18.81
CA THR A 293 -19.34 -6.17 17.72
C THR A 293 -18.30 -6.20 16.59
N MET A 294 -17.92 -7.41 16.16
CA MET A 294 -17.01 -7.54 15.02
C MET A 294 -17.65 -6.92 13.78
N PRO A 295 -16.95 -6.04 13.05
CA PRO A 295 -17.45 -5.52 11.79
C PRO A 295 -17.89 -6.65 10.86
N ALA A 296 -19.01 -6.49 10.17
CA ALA A 296 -19.54 -7.54 9.28
C ALA A 296 -18.50 -8.01 8.25
N PHE A 297 -17.68 -7.08 7.74
CA PHE A 297 -16.59 -7.37 6.81
C PHE A 297 -15.53 -8.33 7.38
N ASP A 298 -15.29 -8.32 8.69
CA ASP A 298 -14.33 -9.19 9.35
C ASP A 298 -14.78 -10.66 9.45
N LEU A 299 -16.04 -10.92 9.10
CA LEU A 299 -16.59 -12.28 9.05
C LEU A 299 -16.31 -12.98 7.70
N TYR A 300 -15.99 -12.22 6.65
CA TYR A 300 -15.73 -12.79 5.33
C TYR A 300 -14.45 -13.62 5.31
N THR A 301 -14.50 -14.66 4.49
CA THR A 301 -13.35 -15.54 4.17
C THR A 301 -12.96 -15.38 2.71
N PRO A 302 -11.77 -15.86 2.27
CA PRO A 302 -11.40 -15.84 0.87
C PRO A 302 -12.46 -16.48 -0.03
N GLY A 303 -13.12 -17.56 0.42
CA GLY A 303 -14.19 -18.20 -0.33
C GLY A 303 -15.41 -17.32 -0.57
N ASP A 304 -15.62 -16.28 0.23
CA ASP A 304 -16.73 -15.34 0.07
C ASP A 304 -16.43 -14.26 -0.96
N LEU A 305 -15.15 -13.93 -1.17
CA LEU A 305 -14.70 -12.96 -2.18
C LEU A 305 -14.70 -13.53 -3.60
N TYR A 306 -14.49 -14.84 -3.76
CA TYR A 306 -14.26 -15.50 -5.05
C TYR A 306 -15.39 -16.44 -5.48
N LYS A 307 -16.61 -16.23 -4.93
CA LYS A 307 -17.83 -16.99 -5.32
C LYS A 307 -18.42 -16.58 -6.65
#